data_39bffe0cfb68ebfd45967b609360f9be
#
_entry.id   39bffe0cfb68ebfd45967b609360f9be
#
_cell.length_a   1.000
_cell.length_b   1.000
_cell.length_c   1.000
_cell.angle_alpha   90.00
_cell.angle_beta   90.00
_cell.angle_gamma   90.00
#
_symmetry.space_group_name_H-M   'P 1'
#
loop_
_entity.id
_entity.type
_entity.pdbx_description
1 polymer ?
#
loop_
_entity_poly.entity_id
_entity_poly.type
_entity_poly.pdbx_seq_one_letter_code
_entity_poly.pdbx_strand_id
1 'polypeptide(L)'
;MKLYHYIPKNNTVMTDGLQSFAKSKSVNLKSYLWRDKELKTQEDVCNWLEKSFVGRSRGIRFFTEPIKWYEQSVDLLKNFAENNVLVSVDIDKLVADNLIESVYVSPPLGDKYPESLEHPETMWKSDEFYEKLASIKDIDFSPVDWSICNDAAGRRFAYVRYYLLVIKDGVIPPKYITIVS
;
A
#
# COMPACT_ATOMS: atom_id res chain seq x y z
N MET A 1 14.54 9.18 -8.32
CA MET A 1 13.38 8.37 -8.80
C MET A 1 12.16 8.64 -7.93
N LYS A 2 10.94 8.65 -8.49
CA LYS A 2 9.72 8.97 -7.73
C LYS A 2 8.84 7.74 -7.54
N LEU A 3 8.28 7.60 -6.35
CA LEU A 3 7.21 6.67 -6.03
C LEU A 3 5.96 7.45 -5.62
N TYR A 4 4.80 6.86 -5.86
CA TYR A 4 3.50 7.52 -5.72
C TYR A 4 2.62 6.83 -4.69
N HIS A 5 1.85 7.61 -3.94
CA HIS A 5 0.90 7.12 -2.95
C HIS A 5 -0.37 7.98 -2.95
N TYR A 6 -1.51 7.34 -2.76
CA TYR A 6 -2.80 8.03 -2.63
C TYR A 6 -3.20 8.17 -1.18
N ILE A 7 -3.57 9.38 -0.80
CA ILE A 7 -3.99 9.73 0.54
C ILE A 7 -5.37 10.39 0.52
N PRO A 8 -6.22 10.21 1.54
CA PRO A 8 -7.47 10.95 1.64
C PRO A 8 -7.26 12.47 1.59
N LYS A 9 -8.16 13.23 0.97
CA LYS A 9 -8.06 14.70 0.86
C LYS A 9 -7.97 15.43 2.21
N ASN A 10 -8.52 14.85 3.27
CA ASN A 10 -8.57 15.45 4.60
C ASN A 10 -7.39 15.05 5.52
N ASN A 11 -6.27 14.61 4.93
CA ASN A 11 -5.15 14.18 5.76
C ASN A 11 -4.22 15.33 6.13
N THR A 12 -3.39 15.05 7.12
CA THR A 12 -2.39 15.97 7.67
C THR A 12 -0.97 15.66 7.17
N VAL A 13 -0.85 15.06 5.98
CA VAL A 13 0.45 14.57 5.46
C VAL A 13 1.52 15.67 5.38
N MET A 14 1.13 16.90 5.07
CA MET A 14 2.06 18.03 4.96
C MET A 14 2.50 18.58 6.33
N THR A 15 1.88 18.16 7.41
CA THR A 15 2.26 18.50 8.79
C THR A 15 2.85 17.32 9.53
N ASP A 16 2.22 16.15 9.44
CA ASP A 16 2.55 14.95 10.21
C ASP A 16 3.43 13.96 9.44
N GLY A 17 3.61 14.18 8.13
CA GLY A 17 4.28 13.23 7.25
C GLY A 17 3.37 12.09 6.79
N LEU A 18 3.90 11.24 5.91
CA LEU A 18 3.21 10.05 5.47
C LEU A 18 3.46 8.92 6.48
N GLN A 19 2.39 8.52 7.16
CA GLN A 19 2.46 7.59 8.28
C GLN A 19 2.13 6.15 7.86
N SER A 20 2.91 5.21 8.36
CA SER A 20 2.57 3.78 8.32
C SER A 20 1.38 3.48 9.24
N PHE A 21 0.83 2.27 9.12
CA PHE A 21 -0.25 1.83 10.01
C PHE A 21 0.14 1.96 11.50
N ALA A 22 1.36 1.55 11.86
CA ALA A 22 1.84 1.60 13.25
C ALA A 22 1.91 3.02 13.84
N LYS A 23 2.00 4.06 13.01
CA LYS A 23 2.15 5.46 13.43
C LYS A 23 0.92 6.31 13.12
N SER A 24 -0.04 5.78 12.38
CA SER A 24 -1.25 6.53 12.01
C SER A 24 -2.07 6.89 13.24
N LYS A 25 -2.44 8.17 13.35
CA LYS A 25 -3.29 8.69 14.42
C LYS A 25 -4.78 8.41 14.20
N SER A 26 -5.16 8.06 12.96
CA SER A 26 -6.54 7.81 12.56
C SER A 26 -6.66 6.49 11.83
N VAL A 27 -6.70 5.40 12.58
CA VAL A 27 -6.81 4.06 12.00
C VAL A 27 -8.27 3.64 11.90
N ASN A 28 -8.69 3.23 10.72
CA ASN A 28 -9.97 2.58 10.54
C ASN A 28 -9.87 1.08 10.88
N LEU A 29 -10.04 0.76 12.17
CA LEU A 29 -9.99 -0.62 12.64
C LEU A 29 -11.11 -1.50 12.07
N LYS A 30 -12.24 -0.91 11.65
CA LYS A 30 -13.37 -1.67 11.07
C LYS A 30 -12.97 -2.48 9.85
N SER A 31 -12.00 -2.00 9.08
CA SER A 31 -11.47 -2.72 7.92
C SER A 31 -10.69 -3.99 8.28
N TYR A 32 -10.35 -4.19 9.54
CA TYR A 32 -9.62 -5.35 10.05
C TYR A 32 -10.48 -6.32 10.85
N LEU A 33 -11.55 -5.84 11.50
CA LEU A 33 -12.45 -6.67 12.33
C LEU A 33 -13.10 -7.84 11.58
N TRP A 34 -13.30 -7.70 10.28
CA TRP A 34 -13.88 -8.78 9.47
C TRP A 34 -12.85 -9.86 9.09
N ARG A 35 -11.56 -9.55 9.21
CA ARG A 35 -10.45 -10.48 8.97
C ARG A 35 -10.24 -11.39 10.16
N ASP A 36 -10.28 -10.77 11.34
CA ASP A 36 -10.17 -11.46 12.62
C ASP A 36 -10.91 -10.63 13.67
N LYS A 37 -11.91 -11.25 14.31
CA LYS A 37 -12.74 -10.58 15.33
C LYS A 37 -11.96 -10.17 16.58
N GLU A 38 -10.76 -10.72 16.77
CA GLU A 38 -9.87 -10.40 17.89
C GLU A 38 -9.03 -9.12 17.63
N LEU A 39 -8.98 -8.59 16.41
CA LEU A 39 -8.24 -7.37 16.05
C LEU A 39 -9.02 -6.11 16.48
N LYS A 40 -8.99 -5.80 17.77
CA LYS A 40 -9.80 -4.71 18.37
C LYS A 40 -9.02 -3.41 18.53
N THR A 41 -7.70 -3.48 18.61
CA THR A 41 -6.83 -2.31 18.82
C THR A 41 -5.84 -2.16 17.67
N GLN A 42 -5.23 -0.96 17.58
CA GLN A 42 -4.13 -0.73 16.64
C GLN A 42 -2.95 -1.68 16.91
N GLU A 43 -2.66 -1.95 18.17
CA GLU A 43 -1.61 -2.86 18.58
C GLU A 43 -1.90 -4.30 18.13
N ASP A 44 -3.13 -4.78 18.27
CA ASP A 44 -3.54 -6.11 17.79
C ASP A 44 -3.28 -6.25 16.28
N VAL A 45 -3.65 -5.22 15.51
CA VAL A 45 -3.43 -5.21 14.05
C VAL A 45 -1.95 -5.13 13.72
N CYS A 46 -1.16 -4.32 14.43
CA CYS A 46 0.29 -4.28 14.25
C CYS A 46 0.90 -5.66 14.49
N ASN A 47 0.57 -6.30 15.58
CA ASN A 47 1.06 -7.65 15.92
C ASN A 47 0.64 -8.69 14.88
N TRP A 48 -0.57 -8.57 14.36
CA TRP A 48 -1.06 -9.43 13.29
C TRP A 48 -0.28 -9.22 11.97
N LEU A 49 -0.03 -7.96 11.58
CA LEU A 49 0.77 -7.62 10.39
C LEU A 49 2.20 -8.13 10.51
N GLU A 50 2.83 -8.00 11.68
CA GLU A 50 4.21 -8.45 11.93
C GLU A 50 4.38 -9.99 11.81
N LYS A 51 3.30 -10.77 11.86
CA LYS A 51 3.35 -12.21 11.59
C LYS A 51 3.68 -12.52 10.13
N SER A 52 3.37 -11.64 9.18
CA SER A 52 3.69 -11.82 7.77
C SER A 52 5.19 -11.67 7.53
N PHE A 53 5.76 -10.58 8.01
CA PHE A 53 7.20 -10.32 8.04
C PHE A 53 7.51 -9.14 8.96
N VAL A 54 8.72 -9.09 9.46
CA VAL A 54 9.18 -8.04 10.38
C VAL A 54 9.15 -6.67 9.69
N GLY A 55 8.51 -5.71 10.33
CA GLY A 55 8.36 -4.34 9.83
C GLY A 55 7.10 -4.11 8.98
N ARG A 56 6.25 -5.14 8.79
CA ARG A 56 5.02 -5.00 7.98
C ARG A 56 4.11 -3.88 8.45
N SER A 57 3.98 -3.68 9.74
CA SER A 57 3.17 -2.60 10.33
C SER A 57 3.72 -1.20 10.07
N ARG A 58 5.03 -1.09 9.78
CA ARG A 58 5.73 0.15 9.39
C ARG A 58 5.84 0.31 7.87
N GLY A 59 5.27 -0.61 7.12
CA GLY A 59 5.26 -0.57 5.66
C GLY A 59 4.27 0.46 5.12
N ILE A 60 4.71 1.23 4.12
CA ILE A 60 3.88 2.16 3.37
C ILE A 60 3.87 1.71 1.92
N ARG A 61 2.66 1.66 1.33
CA ARG A 61 2.43 1.18 -0.03
C ARG A 61 2.71 2.27 -1.04
N PHE A 62 3.44 1.93 -2.11
CA PHE A 62 3.75 2.85 -3.20
C PHE A 62 3.57 2.21 -4.57
N PHE A 63 3.31 3.07 -5.57
CA PHE A 63 3.27 2.72 -6.98
C PHE A 63 4.41 3.41 -7.71
N THR A 64 4.88 2.84 -8.81
CA THR A 64 5.98 3.39 -9.61
C THR A 64 5.52 4.47 -10.58
N GLU A 65 4.21 4.54 -10.83
CA GLU A 65 3.57 5.57 -11.65
C GLU A 65 2.23 6.00 -11.05
N PRO A 66 1.70 7.18 -11.40
CA PRO A 66 0.32 7.53 -11.10
C PRO A 66 -0.63 6.54 -11.73
N ILE A 67 -1.57 6.03 -10.93
CA ILE A 67 -2.53 5.04 -11.42
C ILE A 67 -3.57 5.75 -12.28
N LYS A 68 -3.60 5.45 -13.58
CA LYS A 68 -4.53 6.05 -14.56
C LYS A 68 -5.80 5.22 -14.81
N TRP A 69 -5.93 4.07 -14.17
CA TRP A 69 -7.05 3.18 -14.40
C TRP A 69 -8.42 3.76 -14.00
N TYR A 70 -8.48 4.80 -13.17
CA TYR A 70 -9.71 5.55 -12.90
C TYR A 70 -10.23 6.33 -14.12
N GLU A 71 -9.35 6.64 -15.10
CA GLU A 71 -9.75 7.29 -16.35
C GLU A 71 -10.51 6.35 -17.28
N GLN A 72 -10.30 5.05 -17.13
CA GLN A 72 -10.81 4.01 -18.04
C GLN A 72 -12.01 3.25 -17.48
N SER A 73 -12.35 3.42 -16.23
CA SER A 73 -13.37 2.62 -15.61
C SER A 73 -14.31 3.40 -14.72
N VAL A 74 -15.51 2.99 -14.80
CA VAL A 74 -16.58 2.77 -13.87
C VAL A 74 -16.46 3.47 -12.51
N ASP A 75 -17.59 3.93 -12.04
CA ASP A 75 -17.93 4.70 -10.83
C ASP A 75 -17.10 4.47 -9.55
N LEU A 76 -16.64 3.24 -9.30
CA LEU A 76 -15.84 2.93 -8.10
C LEU A 76 -14.47 3.65 -8.06
N LEU A 77 -13.86 3.81 -9.22
CA LEU A 77 -12.51 4.35 -9.33
C LEU A 77 -12.54 5.87 -9.47
N LYS A 78 -13.62 6.39 -10.05
CA LYS A 78 -13.89 7.81 -10.07
C LYS A 78 -14.04 8.35 -8.65
N ASN A 79 -14.84 7.68 -7.81
CA ASN A 79 -14.98 8.02 -6.40
C ASN A 79 -13.65 7.99 -5.63
N PHE A 80 -12.76 7.05 -5.96
CA PHE A 80 -11.44 6.98 -5.34
C PHE A 80 -10.60 8.21 -5.71
N ALA A 81 -10.51 8.57 -6.99
CA ALA A 81 -9.75 9.74 -7.44
C ALA A 81 -10.32 11.07 -6.89
N GLU A 82 -11.65 11.17 -6.80
CA GLU A 82 -12.31 12.36 -6.27
C GLU A 82 -12.06 12.58 -4.76
N ASN A 83 -11.83 11.53 -4.00
CA ASN A 83 -11.65 11.57 -2.55
C ASN A 83 -10.21 11.48 -2.08
N ASN A 84 -9.27 11.28 -2.99
CA ASN A 84 -7.85 11.15 -2.66
C ASN A 84 -6.99 12.20 -3.38
N VAL A 85 -5.84 12.46 -2.80
CA VAL A 85 -4.77 13.29 -3.37
C VAL A 85 -3.59 12.38 -3.65
N LEU A 86 -2.97 12.58 -4.81
CA LEU A 86 -1.75 11.89 -5.17
C LEU A 86 -0.55 12.64 -4.59
N VAL A 87 0.29 11.91 -3.89
CA VAL A 87 1.60 12.40 -3.43
C VAL A 87 2.71 11.59 -4.04
N SER A 88 3.87 12.18 -4.18
CA SER A 88 5.09 11.49 -4.57
C SER A 88 6.19 11.68 -3.54
N VAL A 89 7.08 10.69 -3.44
CA VAL A 89 8.31 10.74 -2.67
C VAL A 89 9.50 10.49 -3.57
N ASP A 90 10.61 11.17 -3.30
CA ASP A 90 11.88 10.93 -3.98
C ASP A 90 12.65 9.84 -3.24
N ILE A 91 12.70 8.66 -3.86
CA ILE A 91 13.32 7.48 -3.26
C ILE A 91 14.82 7.65 -3.02
N ASP A 92 15.51 8.38 -3.91
CA ASP A 92 16.95 8.60 -3.79
C ASP A 92 17.28 9.41 -2.53
N LYS A 93 16.42 10.36 -2.18
CA LYS A 93 16.54 11.13 -0.93
C LYS A 93 16.24 10.28 0.30
N LEU A 94 15.21 9.41 0.24
CA LEU A 94 14.89 8.51 1.35
C LEU A 94 16.04 7.54 1.63
N VAL A 95 16.70 7.05 0.57
CA VAL A 95 17.89 6.18 0.69
C VAL A 95 19.07 6.95 1.25
N ALA A 96 19.37 8.13 0.72
CA ALA A 96 20.50 8.97 1.18
C ALA A 96 20.40 9.29 2.67
N ASP A 97 19.19 9.54 3.17
CA ASP A 97 18.93 9.84 4.58
C ASP A 97 18.64 8.57 5.42
N ASN A 98 18.86 7.38 4.83
CA ASN A 98 18.76 6.08 5.51
C ASN A 98 17.40 5.82 6.18
N LEU A 99 16.30 6.26 5.57
CA LEU A 99 14.95 6.10 6.11
C LEU A 99 14.32 4.74 5.80
N ILE A 100 14.80 4.05 4.76
CA ILE A 100 14.24 2.77 4.31
C ILE A 100 15.00 1.62 4.98
N GLU A 101 14.25 0.71 5.59
CA GLU A 101 14.80 -0.51 6.20
C GLU A 101 14.79 -1.68 5.21
N SER A 102 13.68 -1.85 4.50
CA SER A 102 13.53 -2.91 3.51
C SER A 102 12.43 -2.56 2.50
N VAL A 103 12.45 -3.25 1.38
CA VAL A 103 11.46 -3.11 0.31
C VAL A 103 10.88 -4.47 -0.04
N TYR A 104 9.58 -4.52 -0.19
CA TYR A 104 8.86 -5.69 -0.65
C TYR A 104 8.02 -5.32 -1.86
N VAL A 105 7.82 -6.29 -2.76
CA VAL A 105 6.91 -6.15 -3.89
C VAL A 105 5.70 -7.05 -3.69
N SER A 106 4.51 -6.56 -4.05
CA SER A 106 3.29 -7.37 -4.05
C SER A 106 3.41 -8.48 -5.10
N PRO A 107 2.76 -9.65 -4.89
CA PRO A 107 2.79 -10.72 -5.87
C PRO A 107 2.28 -10.23 -7.23
N PRO A 108 2.81 -10.75 -8.35
CA PRO A 108 2.26 -10.47 -9.67
C PRO A 108 0.81 -10.98 -9.78
N LEU A 109 0.02 -10.37 -10.64
CA LEU A 109 -1.24 -10.95 -11.09
C LEU A 109 -0.90 -12.25 -11.86
N GLY A 110 -1.18 -13.38 -11.28
CA GLY A 110 -0.87 -14.68 -11.86
C GLY A 110 -1.76 -15.79 -11.31
N ASP A 111 -1.52 -17.01 -11.74
CA ASP A 111 -2.36 -18.20 -11.46
C ASP A 111 -2.66 -18.45 -9.96
N LYS A 112 -1.86 -17.89 -9.06
CA LYS A 112 -2.07 -18.02 -7.61
C LYS A 112 -3.04 -16.99 -7.02
N TYR A 113 -3.31 -15.91 -7.73
CA TYR A 113 -4.18 -14.83 -7.25
C TYR A 113 -5.67 -15.14 -7.36
N PRO A 114 -6.16 -15.83 -8.40
CA PRO A 114 -7.57 -16.22 -8.51
C PRO A 114 -8.04 -17.09 -7.35
N GLU A 115 -7.23 -18.04 -6.90
CA GLU A 115 -7.60 -18.91 -5.75
C GLU A 115 -7.69 -18.12 -4.45
N SER A 116 -6.85 -17.09 -4.26
CA SER A 116 -6.92 -16.23 -3.07
C SER A 116 -8.12 -15.29 -3.10
N LEU A 117 -8.69 -15.03 -4.27
CA LEU A 117 -9.86 -14.15 -4.44
C LEU A 117 -11.19 -14.90 -4.30
N GLU A 118 -11.20 -16.21 -4.52
CA GLU A 118 -12.39 -17.04 -4.30
C GLU A 118 -12.74 -17.17 -2.82
N HIS A 119 -11.76 -17.01 -1.93
CA HIS A 119 -11.93 -17.10 -0.49
C HIS A 119 -11.48 -15.81 0.20
N PRO A 120 -12.40 -14.99 0.72
CA PRO A 120 -12.07 -13.77 1.46
C PRO A 120 -11.03 -14.00 2.57
N GLU A 121 -11.07 -15.15 3.24
CA GLU A 121 -10.09 -15.57 4.23
C GLU A 121 -8.67 -15.78 3.65
N THR A 122 -8.54 -16.09 2.37
CA THR A 122 -7.24 -16.29 1.70
C THR A 122 -6.71 -15.00 1.06
N MET A 123 -7.56 -14.02 0.78
CA MET A 123 -7.13 -12.67 0.35
C MET A 123 -6.13 -12.05 1.34
N TRP A 124 -6.17 -12.46 2.59
CA TRP A 124 -5.33 -11.93 3.66
C TRP A 124 -4.02 -12.67 3.81
N LYS A 125 -3.94 -13.86 3.30
CA LYS A 125 -2.68 -14.58 3.12
C LYS A 125 -1.83 -13.99 1.99
N SER A 126 -2.35 -13.02 1.23
CA SER A 126 -1.56 -12.32 0.21
C SER A 126 -0.33 -11.61 0.81
N ASP A 127 -0.35 -11.27 2.08
CA ASP A 127 0.84 -10.76 2.77
C ASP A 127 1.95 -11.82 2.90
N GLU A 128 1.64 -13.11 2.82
CA GLU A 128 2.61 -14.21 2.79
C GLU A 128 3.34 -14.30 1.43
N PHE A 129 2.80 -13.66 0.39
CA PHE A 129 3.35 -13.71 -0.97
C PHE A 129 4.18 -12.48 -1.34
N TYR A 130 4.42 -11.56 -0.40
CA TYR A 130 5.34 -10.46 -0.63
C TYR A 130 6.76 -10.97 -0.82
N GLU A 131 7.39 -10.55 -1.92
CA GLU A 131 8.79 -10.83 -2.19
C GLU A 131 9.64 -9.68 -1.65
N LYS A 132 10.62 -10.02 -0.81
CA LYS A 132 11.61 -9.05 -0.34
C LYS A 132 12.62 -8.79 -1.45
N LEU A 133 12.77 -7.54 -1.84
CA LEU A 133 13.81 -7.14 -2.79
C LEU A 133 15.17 -7.07 -2.09
N ALA A 134 16.23 -7.49 -2.79
CA ALA A 134 17.59 -7.41 -2.29
C ALA A 134 18.04 -5.95 -2.15
N SER A 135 17.57 -5.08 -3.03
CA SER A 135 17.90 -3.65 -3.07
C SER A 135 16.72 -2.83 -3.54
N ILE A 136 16.69 -1.56 -3.14
CA ILE A 136 15.77 -0.56 -3.68
C ILE A 136 15.97 -0.34 -5.19
N LYS A 137 17.15 -0.65 -5.70
CA LYS A 137 17.47 -0.57 -7.13
C LYS A 137 16.76 -1.62 -7.96
N ASP A 138 16.23 -2.65 -7.30
CA ASP A 138 15.49 -3.74 -7.95
C ASP A 138 14.00 -3.37 -8.14
N ILE A 139 13.60 -2.17 -7.77
CA ILE A 139 12.26 -1.65 -8.09
C ILE A 139 12.15 -1.52 -9.61
N ASP A 140 11.18 -2.22 -10.17
CA ASP A 140 10.88 -2.16 -11.61
C ASP A 140 9.97 -0.95 -11.89
N PHE A 141 10.51 0.01 -12.66
CA PHE A 141 9.82 1.22 -13.11
C PHE A 141 9.21 1.07 -14.51
N SER A 142 9.18 -0.13 -15.06
CA SER A 142 8.41 -0.38 -16.29
C SER A 142 6.91 -0.13 -16.04
N PRO A 143 6.11 0.07 -17.12
CA PRO A 143 4.67 0.30 -16.98
C PRO A 143 4.01 -0.76 -16.10
N VAL A 144 3.16 -0.32 -15.21
CA VAL A 144 2.53 -1.18 -14.20
C VAL A 144 1.46 -2.04 -14.86
N ASP A 145 1.58 -3.35 -14.72
CA ASP A 145 0.49 -4.27 -15.02
C ASP A 145 -0.66 -4.05 -14.03
N TRP A 146 -1.84 -3.78 -14.57
CA TRP A 146 -3.05 -3.70 -13.81
C TRP A 146 -4.19 -4.45 -14.52
N SER A 147 -5.12 -4.98 -13.76
CA SER A 147 -6.34 -5.55 -14.32
C SER A 147 -7.52 -5.37 -13.40
N ILE A 148 -8.71 -5.41 -14.00
CA ILE A 148 -9.96 -5.43 -13.25
C ILE A 148 -10.33 -6.89 -13.03
N CYS A 149 -10.45 -7.24 -11.75
CA CYS A 149 -10.82 -8.56 -11.29
C CYS A 149 -12.21 -8.53 -10.65
N ASN A 150 -12.84 -9.69 -10.56
CA ASN A 150 -14.04 -9.88 -9.76
C ASN A 150 -13.70 -10.77 -8.56
N ASP A 151 -14.22 -10.41 -7.38
CA ASP A 151 -14.17 -11.34 -6.24
C ASP A 151 -15.27 -12.42 -6.36
N ALA A 152 -15.25 -13.38 -5.45
CA ALA A 152 -16.25 -14.46 -5.41
C ALA A 152 -17.70 -13.97 -5.25
N ALA A 153 -17.89 -12.76 -4.75
CA ALA A 153 -19.22 -12.11 -4.66
C ALA A 153 -19.56 -11.29 -5.90
N GLY A 154 -18.75 -11.34 -6.97
CA GLY A 154 -18.91 -10.59 -8.20
C GLY A 154 -18.59 -9.10 -8.09
N ARG A 155 -17.98 -8.66 -6.99
CA ARG A 155 -17.58 -7.26 -6.81
C ARG A 155 -16.33 -6.98 -7.63
N ARG A 156 -16.38 -5.92 -8.43
CA ARG A 156 -15.24 -5.50 -9.24
C ARG A 156 -14.21 -4.76 -8.38
N PHE A 157 -12.95 -5.09 -8.54
CA PHE A 157 -11.83 -4.36 -7.96
C PHE A 157 -10.69 -4.28 -8.94
N ALA A 158 -9.82 -3.29 -8.78
CA ALA A 158 -8.62 -3.19 -9.58
C ALA A 158 -7.43 -3.72 -8.78
N TYR A 159 -6.68 -4.60 -9.41
CA TYR A 159 -5.38 -5.03 -8.91
C TYR A 159 -4.28 -4.23 -9.62
N VAL A 160 -3.36 -3.71 -8.84
CA VAL A 160 -2.19 -2.99 -9.32
C VAL A 160 -1.00 -3.47 -8.51
N ARG A 161 0.08 -3.87 -9.18
CA ARG A 161 1.35 -4.21 -8.52
C ARG A 161 1.87 -2.98 -7.77
N TYR A 162 2.27 -3.17 -6.54
CA TYR A 162 2.79 -2.09 -5.70
C TYR A 162 4.01 -2.55 -4.88
N TYR A 163 4.75 -1.59 -4.40
CA TYR A 163 5.88 -1.79 -3.51
C TYR A 163 5.52 -1.35 -2.10
N LEU A 164 6.00 -2.10 -1.12
CA LEU A 164 5.87 -1.78 0.28
C LEU A 164 7.25 -1.38 0.80
N LEU A 165 7.41 -0.11 1.13
CA LEU A 165 8.62 0.39 1.78
C LEU A 165 8.45 0.31 3.28
N VAL A 166 9.28 -0.47 3.95
CA VAL A 166 9.36 -0.49 5.41
C VAL A 166 10.21 0.69 5.84
N ILE A 167 9.59 1.64 6.53
CA ILE A 167 10.23 2.87 6.98
C ILE A 167 10.68 2.69 8.43
N LYS A 168 11.95 3.02 8.73
CA LYS A 168 12.56 2.76 10.05
C LYS A 168 11.73 3.27 11.21
N ASP A 169 11.28 4.52 11.13
CA ASP A 169 10.45 5.16 12.17
C ASP A 169 8.95 5.07 11.87
N GLY A 170 8.57 4.42 10.76
CA GLY A 170 7.19 4.31 10.31
C GLY A 170 6.57 5.61 9.81
N VAL A 171 7.36 6.68 9.61
CA VAL A 171 6.91 7.98 9.12
C VAL A 171 7.90 8.51 8.08
N ILE A 172 7.41 8.94 6.94
CA ILE A 172 8.17 9.74 5.98
C ILE A 172 7.87 11.22 6.27
N PRO A 173 8.88 12.01 6.70
CA PRO A 173 8.67 13.43 7.01
C PRO A 173 8.17 14.25 5.82
N PRO A 174 7.43 15.35 6.06
CA PRO A 174 6.84 16.19 5.01
C PRO A 174 7.84 16.71 3.97
N LYS A 175 9.07 16.98 4.37
CA LYS A 175 10.14 17.48 3.48
C LYS A 175 10.47 16.56 2.28
N TYR A 176 10.08 15.28 2.35
CA TYR A 176 10.27 14.31 1.25
C TYR A 176 9.04 14.13 0.38
N ILE A 177 7.93 14.77 0.74
CA ILE A 177 6.63 14.56 0.11
C ILE A 177 6.32 15.74 -0.82
N THR A 178 5.86 15.42 -2.02
CA THR A 178 5.37 16.41 -2.98
C THR A 178 3.93 16.06 -3.36
N ILE A 179 3.03 17.03 -3.28
CA ILE A 179 1.67 16.87 -3.82
C ILE A 179 1.77 16.90 -5.34
N VAL A 180 1.18 15.92 -5.98
CA VAL A 180 1.08 15.83 -7.43
C VAL A 180 -0.32 16.31 -7.79
N SER A 181 -0.36 17.42 -8.52
CA SER A 181 -1.64 18.03 -8.98
C SER A 181 -2.27 17.21 -10.11
#